data_e6faa30e17976761d0b053b6200061ca
#
_entry.id   e6faa30e17976761d0b053b6200061ca
#
_cell.length_a   1.000
_cell.length_b   1.000
_cell.length_c   1.000
_cell.angle_alpha   90.00
_cell.angle_beta   90.00
_cell.angle_gamma   90.00
#
_symmetry.space_group_name_H-M   'P 1'
#
loop_
_entity.id
_entity.type
_entity.pdbx_description
1 polymer ?
#
loop_
_entity_poly.entity_id
_entity_poly.type
_entity_poly.pdbx_seq_one_letter_code
_entity_poly.pdbx_strand_id
1 'polypeptide(L)'
;QAAMGWRLLNNSHTILIQGNDSIALIGVENEGEPPFSQYADLPKAMQGTEGMFQILLSHNPTHWRREVLPESDIDLMLAGHTHAMQLKLGNYSPSSYIYPEWSGMYLEGTRGLYVNVGIGYVGLPFRFGAWPEITVLTLRR
;
A
#
# COMPACT_ATOMS: atom_id res chain seq x y z
N GLN A 1 18.65 -7.64 -0.32
CA GLN A 1 17.34 -8.22 -0.65
C GLN A 1 17.52 -9.56 -1.39
N ALA A 2 18.28 -9.63 -2.49
CA ALA A 2 18.53 -10.87 -3.22
C ALA A 2 19.11 -11.99 -2.33
N ALA A 3 20.04 -11.66 -1.41
CA ALA A 3 20.61 -12.63 -0.47
C ALA A 3 19.58 -13.20 0.53
N MET A 4 18.44 -12.55 0.71
CA MET A 4 17.33 -13.01 1.55
C MET A 4 16.25 -13.75 0.74
N GLY A 5 16.45 -13.94 -0.56
CA GLY A 5 15.46 -14.54 -1.47
C GLY A 5 14.25 -13.64 -1.75
N TRP A 6 14.32 -12.34 -1.44
CA TRP A 6 13.22 -11.41 -1.68
C TRP A 6 13.24 -10.91 -3.12
N ARG A 7 12.07 -10.90 -3.75
CA ARG A 7 11.86 -10.30 -5.04
C ARG A 7 11.47 -8.83 -4.86
N LEU A 8 12.25 -7.92 -5.44
CA LEU A 8 11.94 -6.51 -5.48
C LEU A 8 11.06 -6.21 -6.70
N LEU A 9 9.97 -5.47 -6.48
CA LEU A 9 9.06 -5.00 -7.52
C LEU A 9 9.19 -3.48 -7.65
N ASN A 10 10.15 -3.02 -8.45
CA ASN A 10 10.32 -1.61 -8.77
C ASN A 10 9.67 -1.32 -10.12
N ASN A 11 8.53 -0.63 -10.12
CA ASN A 11 7.72 -0.34 -11.31
C ASN A 11 7.54 -1.60 -12.18
N SER A 12 7.13 -2.68 -11.52
CA SER A 12 7.01 -4.01 -12.11
C SER A 12 6.00 -4.86 -11.36
N HIS A 13 5.66 -6.01 -11.92
CA HIS A 13 4.72 -6.94 -11.30
C HIS A 13 5.21 -8.38 -11.30
N THR A 14 4.48 -9.23 -10.63
CA THR A 14 4.55 -10.68 -10.72
C THR A 14 3.16 -11.27 -10.68
N ILE A 15 2.95 -12.34 -11.41
CA ILE A 15 1.68 -13.08 -11.39
C ILE A 15 1.79 -14.20 -10.36
N LEU A 16 0.84 -14.25 -9.45
CA LEU A 16 0.67 -15.34 -8.49
C LEU A 16 -0.42 -16.27 -9.01
N ILE A 17 -0.14 -17.56 -9.08
CA ILE A 17 -1.04 -18.56 -9.65
C ILE A 17 -1.36 -19.59 -8.57
N GLN A 18 -2.66 -19.88 -8.41
CA GLN A 18 -3.14 -20.96 -7.56
C GLN A 18 -4.22 -21.76 -8.31
N GLY A 19 -3.89 -22.98 -8.72
CA GLY A 19 -4.79 -23.78 -9.58
C GLY A 19 -5.02 -23.09 -10.93
N ASN A 20 -6.28 -22.74 -11.20
CA ASN A 20 -6.67 -22.03 -12.42
C ASN A 20 -6.82 -20.51 -12.21
N ASP A 21 -6.60 -20.02 -11.00
CA ASP A 21 -6.76 -18.62 -10.67
C ASP A 21 -5.40 -17.91 -10.70
N SER A 22 -5.41 -16.65 -11.11
CA SER A 22 -4.23 -15.79 -11.11
C SER A 22 -4.58 -14.39 -10.61
N ILE A 23 -3.64 -13.79 -9.90
CA ILE A 23 -3.70 -12.39 -9.47
C ILE A 23 -2.38 -11.70 -9.83
N ALA A 24 -2.45 -10.41 -10.12
CA ALA A 24 -1.28 -9.58 -10.35
C ALA A 24 -0.86 -8.88 -9.05
N LEU A 25 0.36 -9.14 -8.60
CA LEU A 25 0.99 -8.39 -7.52
C LEU A 25 1.93 -7.37 -8.14
N ILE A 26 1.55 -6.10 -8.03
CA ILE A 26 2.19 -4.95 -8.68
C ILE A 26 2.96 -4.17 -7.61
N GLY A 27 4.15 -3.71 -7.92
CA GLY A 27 4.93 -2.85 -7.03
C GLY A 27 5.45 -1.63 -7.78
N VAL A 28 5.35 -0.47 -7.13
CA VAL A 28 5.92 0.78 -7.61
C VAL A 28 7.05 1.27 -6.72
N GLU A 29 7.92 2.09 -7.28
CA GLU A 29 8.93 2.80 -6.52
C GLU A 29 8.29 3.89 -5.65
N ASN A 30 9.12 4.69 -4.97
CA ASN A 30 8.61 5.69 -4.04
C ASN A 30 7.72 6.73 -4.74
N GLU A 31 6.51 6.89 -4.23
CA GLU A 31 5.55 7.92 -4.62
C GLU A 31 5.42 8.91 -3.47
N GLY A 32 6.49 9.71 -3.30
CA GLY A 32 6.56 10.73 -2.27
C GLY A 32 5.84 12.02 -2.67
N GLU A 33 5.46 12.81 -1.68
CA GLU A 33 5.05 14.19 -1.91
C GLU A 33 6.26 15.13 -1.86
N PRO A 34 6.26 16.23 -2.62
CA PRO A 34 7.35 17.21 -2.55
C PRO A 34 7.66 17.62 -1.11
N PRO A 35 8.93 17.71 -0.70
CA PRO A 35 10.16 17.63 -1.53
C PRO A 35 10.71 16.21 -1.79
N PHE A 36 9.97 15.15 -1.45
CA PHE A 36 10.42 13.78 -1.65
C PHE A 36 10.30 13.36 -3.10
N SER A 37 11.20 12.45 -3.49
CA SER A 37 11.28 11.96 -4.88
C SER A 37 10.06 11.14 -5.26
N GLN A 38 9.63 11.32 -6.52
CA GLN A 38 8.54 10.60 -7.15
C GLN A 38 9.14 9.75 -8.27
N TYR A 39 9.22 8.45 -8.07
CA TYR A 39 9.80 7.49 -9.01
C TYR A 39 8.81 6.41 -9.43
N ALA A 40 7.59 6.46 -8.90
CA ALA A 40 6.54 5.53 -9.29
C ALA A 40 6.19 5.71 -10.77
N ASP A 41 6.02 4.60 -11.45
CA ASP A 41 5.55 4.51 -12.84
C ASP A 41 4.46 3.43 -12.87
N LEU A 42 3.25 3.85 -12.49
CA LEU A 42 2.11 2.95 -12.35
C LEU A 42 1.71 2.31 -13.69
N PRO A 43 1.63 3.05 -14.81
CA PRO A 43 1.31 2.46 -16.11
C PRO A 43 2.30 1.36 -16.51
N LYS A 44 3.60 1.60 -16.30
CA LYS A 44 4.63 0.60 -16.59
C LYS A 44 4.50 -0.63 -15.68
N ALA A 45 4.24 -0.42 -14.39
CA ALA A 45 4.12 -1.50 -13.42
C ALA A 45 2.92 -2.42 -13.72
N MET A 46 1.85 -1.87 -14.29
CA MET A 46 0.60 -2.57 -14.61
C MET A 46 0.59 -3.26 -15.98
N GLN A 47 1.51 -2.93 -16.87
CA GLN A 47 1.49 -3.40 -18.25
C GLN A 47 1.40 -4.94 -18.35
N GLY A 48 0.31 -5.45 -18.98
CA GLY A 48 0.09 -6.89 -19.15
C GLY A 48 -0.62 -7.58 -17.99
N THR A 49 -1.23 -6.80 -17.07
CA THR A 49 -2.03 -7.34 -15.95
C THR A 49 -3.53 -7.11 -16.12
N GLU A 50 -3.94 -6.65 -17.28
CA GLU A 50 -5.33 -6.32 -17.61
C GLU A 50 -6.25 -7.53 -17.43
N GLY A 51 -7.41 -7.32 -16.82
CA GLY A 51 -8.42 -8.38 -16.57
C GLY A 51 -8.09 -9.34 -15.43
N MET A 52 -6.97 -9.15 -14.73
CA MET A 52 -6.65 -9.87 -13.51
C MET A 52 -7.11 -9.07 -12.27
N PHE A 53 -7.32 -9.76 -11.15
CA PHE A 53 -7.42 -9.08 -9.86
C PHE A 53 -6.04 -8.49 -9.52
N GLN A 54 -5.97 -7.18 -9.29
CA GLN A 54 -4.73 -6.43 -9.15
C GLN A 54 -4.52 -5.94 -7.73
N ILE A 55 -3.37 -6.33 -7.14
CA ILE A 55 -2.94 -5.84 -5.83
C ILE A 55 -1.70 -4.96 -6.02
N LEU A 56 -1.81 -3.69 -5.63
CA LEU A 56 -0.71 -2.73 -5.68
C LEU A 56 0.00 -2.61 -4.33
N LEU A 57 1.30 -2.72 -4.35
CA LEU A 57 2.18 -2.36 -3.23
C LEU A 57 2.74 -0.96 -3.49
N SER A 58 2.30 0.02 -2.72
CA SER A 58 2.80 1.39 -2.76
C SER A 58 2.99 1.92 -1.34
N HIS A 59 4.12 2.57 -1.08
CA HIS A 59 4.49 2.96 0.28
C HIS A 59 3.57 4.03 0.86
N ASN A 60 3.29 5.11 0.10
CA ASN A 60 2.53 6.26 0.57
C ASN A 60 1.03 6.12 0.23
N PRO A 61 0.11 6.22 1.21
CA PRO A 61 -1.33 6.11 0.95
C PRO A 61 -1.88 7.25 0.09
N THR A 62 -1.22 8.43 0.02
CA THR A 62 -1.67 9.53 -0.84
C THR A 62 -1.66 9.19 -2.32
N HIS A 63 -0.87 8.19 -2.74
CA HIS A 63 -0.87 7.64 -4.09
C HIS A 63 -2.26 7.15 -4.51
N TRP A 64 -3.06 6.63 -3.56
CA TRP A 64 -4.41 6.13 -3.80
C TRP A 64 -5.31 7.16 -4.50
N ARG A 65 -5.45 8.35 -3.89
CA ARG A 65 -6.33 9.39 -4.44
C ARG A 65 -5.69 10.17 -5.57
N ARG A 66 -4.36 10.27 -5.56
CA ARG A 66 -3.66 11.09 -6.55
C ARG A 66 -3.59 10.45 -7.93
N GLU A 67 -3.34 9.15 -7.99
CA GLU A 67 -3.09 8.44 -9.25
C GLU A 67 -3.91 7.15 -9.37
N VAL A 68 -3.94 6.32 -8.31
CA VAL A 68 -4.50 4.97 -8.42
C VAL A 68 -6.00 5.00 -8.71
N LEU A 69 -6.79 5.80 -7.99
CA LEU A 69 -8.23 5.91 -8.24
C LEU A 69 -8.58 6.51 -9.59
N PRO A 70 -8.01 7.64 -10.02
CA PRO A 70 -8.38 8.28 -11.27
C PRO A 70 -7.80 7.63 -12.53
N GLU A 71 -6.64 6.93 -12.43
CA GLU A 71 -5.87 6.53 -13.60
C GLU A 71 -5.70 5.00 -13.74
N SER A 72 -6.30 4.20 -12.85
CA SER A 72 -6.18 2.74 -12.90
C SER A 72 -7.44 2.03 -12.44
N ASP A 73 -7.48 0.70 -12.64
CA ASP A 73 -8.52 -0.20 -12.15
C ASP A 73 -8.01 -1.13 -11.03
N ILE A 74 -6.95 -0.75 -10.34
CA ILE A 74 -6.40 -1.52 -9.20
C ILE A 74 -7.51 -1.87 -8.21
N ASP A 75 -7.65 -3.15 -7.88
CA ASP A 75 -8.69 -3.63 -6.96
C ASP A 75 -8.33 -3.37 -5.49
N LEU A 76 -7.06 -3.58 -5.13
CA LEU A 76 -6.58 -3.41 -3.76
C LEU A 76 -5.20 -2.77 -3.75
N MET A 77 -5.05 -1.68 -3.03
CA MET A 77 -3.75 -1.09 -2.72
C MET A 77 -3.37 -1.38 -1.27
N LEU A 78 -2.13 -1.77 -1.05
CA LEU A 78 -1.53 -1.94 0.27
C LEU A 78 -0.48 -0.85 0.49
N ALA A 79 -0.65 -0.08 1.57
CA ALA A 79 0.25 1.02 1.90
C ALA A 79 0.68 0.99 3.37
N GLY A 80 1.65 1.81 3.70
CA GLY A 80 2.18 1.99 5.05
C GLY A 80 2.41 3.46 5.37
N HIS A 81 3.66 3.83 5.59
CA HIS A 81 4.19 5.19 5.72
C HIS A 81 3.77 5.97 6.97
N THR A 82 2.47 6.07 7.26
CA THR A 82 1.91 6.99 8.26
C THR A 82 2.31 6.65 9.69
N HIS A 83 2.54 5.37 9.97
CA HIS A 83 2.71 4.83 11.33
C HIS A 83 1.61 5.29 12.33
N ALA A 84 0.51 5.88 11.83
CA ALA A 84 -0.47 6.64 12.63
C ALA A 84 0.22 7.70 13.52
N MET A 85 1.34 8.29 13.05
CA MET A 85 2.25 9.14 13.85
C MET A 85 2.59 8.54 15.23
N GLN A 86 2.57 7.20 15.32
CA GLN A 86 2.87 6.43 16.54
C GLN A 86 1.92 6.74 17.73
N LEU A 87 0.85 7.50 17.49
CA LEU A 87 -0.15 7.89 18.48
C LEU A 87 -1.56 7.67 17.93
N LYS A 88 -2.32 6.78 18.57
CA LYS A 88 -3.72 6.48 18.22
C LYS A 88 -4.56 6.36 19.48
N LEU A 89 -5.69 7.05 19.51
CA LEU A 89 -6.69 7.02 20.57
C LEU A 89 -8.06 6.69 19.94
N GLY A 90 -8.45 5.44 19.97
CA GLY A 90 -9.64 4.97 19.26
C GLY A 90 -9.52 5.23 17.75
N ASN A 91 -10.40 6.05 17.20
CA ASN A 91 -10.41 6.45 15.79
C ASN A 91 -9.67 7.77 15.51
N TYR A 92 -8.91 8.27 16.46
CA TYR A 92 -8.17 9.51 16.33
C TYR A 92 -6.66 9.25 16.30
N SER A 93 -5.97 9.95 15.42
CA SER A 93 -4.51 10.08 15.36
C SER A 93 -4.16 11.45 14.79
N PRO A 94 -3.04 12.09 15.20
CA PRO A 94 -2.54 13.28 14.54
C PRO A 94 -2.32 13.09 13.03
N SER A 95 -2.07 11.85 12.57
CA SER A 95 -1.96 11.53 11.14
C SER A 95 -3.17 11.97 10.33
N SER A 96 -4.38 11.97 10.92
CA SER A 96 -5.62 12.32 10.23
C SER A 96 -5.67 13.75 9.72
N TYR A 97 -4.83 14.64 10.24
CA TYR A 97 -4.70 16.01 9.76
C TYR A 97 -3.86 16.12 8.48
N ILE A 98 -3.04 15.10 8.19
CA ILE A 98 -2.13 15.09 7.03
C ILE A 98 -2.59 14.09 6.00
N TYR A 99 -3.01 12.90 6.46
CA TYR A 99 -3.40 11.79 5.60
C TYR A 99 -4.88 11.49 5.79
N PRO A 100 -5.73 11.67 4.76
CA PRO A 100 -7.12 11.24 4.80
C PRO A 100 -7.24 9.74 5.10
N GLU A 101 -6.37 8.94 4.48
CA GLU A 101 -6.22 7.51 4.70
C GLU A 101 -4.95 7.23 5.53
N TRP A 102 -5.10 7.09 6.83
CA TRP A 102 -3.95 6.98 7.73
C TRP A 102 -3.81 5.63 8.45
N SER A 103 -4.83 4.78 8.49
CA SER A 103 -4.78 3.45 9.14
C SER A 103 -6.01 2.62 8.82
N GLY A 104 -5.83 1.34 8.52
CA GLY A 104 -6.92 0.38 8.30
C GLY A 104 -7.44 0.37 6.86
N MET A 105 -8.66 -0.14 6.68
CA MET A 105 -9.29 -0.34 5.38
C MET A 105 -10.16 0.84 4.98
N TYR A 106 -10.00 1.28 3.74
CA TYR A 106 -10.82 2.30 3.07
C TYR A 106 -11.38 1.69 1.79
N LEU A 107 -12.66 1.94 1.50
CA LEU A 107 -13.35 1.39 0.33
C LEU A 107 -13.90 2.53 -0.55
N GLU A 108 -13.69 2.41 -1.84
CA GLU A 108 -14.27 3.26 -2.90
C GLU A 108 -14.98 2.35 -3.91
N GLY A 109 -16.28 2.15 -3.70
CA GLY A 109 -17.04 1.14 -4.43
C GLY A 109 -16.56 -0.27 -4.10
N THR A 110 -16.05 -0.98 -5.11
CA THR A 110 -15.50 -2.34 -4.96
C THR A 110 -13.98 -2.34 -4.75
N ARG A 111 -13.34 -1.20 -4.82
CA ARG A 111 -11.89 -1.04 -4.72
C ARG A 111 -11.47 -0.68 -3.31
N GLY A 112 -10.31 -1.17 -2.87
CA GLY A 112 -9.85 -0.99 -1.49
C GLY A 112 -8.44 -0.45 -1.37
N LEU A 113 -8.23 0.36 -0.31
CA LEU A 113 -6.91 0.71 0.20
C LEU A 113 -6.78 0.19 1.63
N TYR A 114 -5.72 -0.54 1.92
CA TYR A 114 -5.36 -0.88 3.30
C TYR A 114 -4.07 -0.18 3.71
N VAL A 115 -4.13 0.58 4.80
CA VAL A 115 -2.96 1.29 5.36
C VAL A 115 -2.54 0.62 6.66
N ASN A 116 -1.37 -0.04 6.62
CA ASN A 116 -0.76 -0.71 7.77
C ASN A 116 0.12 0.27 8.55
N VAL A 117 -0.01 0.30 9.87
CA VAL A 117 0.79 1.21 10.72
C VAL A 117 2.21 0.71 10.99
N GLY A 118 2.55 -0.46 10.48
CA GLY A 118 3.91 -1.02 10.53
C GLY A 118 4.33 -1.56 11.88
N ILE A 119 5.49 -2.22 11.89
CA ILE A 119 6.08 -2.84 13.09
C ILE A 119 7.19 -2.00 13.72
N GLY A 120 7.76 -1.05 12.96
CA GLY A 120 8.87 -0.19 13.38
C GLY A 120 8.42 1.11 14.04
N TYR A 121 9.35 2.05 14.18
CA TYR A 121 9.11 3.41 14.65
C TYR A 121 9.90 4.41 13.79
N VAL A 122 9.48 5.67 13.84
CA VAL A 122 10.15 6.80 13.18
C VAL A 122 10.54 7.84 14.23
N GLY A 123 11.82 8.18 14.28
CA GLY A 123 12.35 9.14 15.24
C GLY A 123 12.40 8.57 16.66
N LEU A 124 11.38 8.82 17.46
CA LEU A 124 11.33 8.34 18.85
C LEU A 124 10.85 6.88 18.92
N PRO A 125 11.51 6.02 19.74
CA PRO A 125 11.11 4.63 19.94
C PRO A 125 9.89 4.54 20.88
N PHE A 126 8.78 5.12 20.46
CA PHE A 126 7.55 5.25 21.24
C PHE A 126 6.33 4.96 20.34
N ARG A 127 5.40 4.16 20.85
CA ARG A 127 4.07 3.98 20.27
C ARG A 127 3.02 3.97 21.38
N PHE A 128 1.93 4.66 21.17
CA PHE A 128 0.79 4.62 22.08
C PHE A 128 -0.50 4.44 21.27
N GLY A 129 -1.19 3.33 21.50
CA GLY A 129 -2.41 2.96 20.79
C GLY A 129 -2.23 2.58 19.31
N ALA A 130 -1.17 3.06 18.66
CA ALA A 130 -0.75 2.63 17.33
C ALA A 130 0.26 1.49 17.47
N TRP A 131 -0.21 0.35 17.98
CA TRP A 131 0.65 -0.81 18.26
C TRP A 131 1.25 -1.38 16.97
N PRO A 132 2.41 -2.07 17.07
CA PRO A 132 2.97 -2.79 15.92
C PRO A 132 1.96 -3.74 15.30
N GLU A 133 1.86 -3.71 13.97
CA GLU A 133 0.83 -4.43 13.23
C GLU A 133 1.43 -5.36 12.18
N ILE A 134 0.96 -6.61 12.19
CA ILE A 134 1.13 -7.58 11.09
C ILE A 134 -0.26 -7.95 10.62
N THR A 135 -0.56 -7.69 9.35
CA THR A 135 -1.88 -7.94 8.75
C THR A 135 -1.84 -9.18 7.87
N VAL A 136 -2.80 -10.08 8.08
CA VAL A 136 -3.04 -11.22 7.21
C VAL A 136 -4.25 -10.92 6.34
N LEU A 137 -4.06 -10.91 5.03
CA LEU A 137 -5.11 -10.73 4.05
C LEU A 137 -5.46 -12.09 3.43
N THR A 138 -6.73 -12.45 3.49
CA THR A 138 -7.24 -13.67 2.85
C THR A 138 -8.11 -13.27 1.67
N LEU A 139 -7.64 -13.60 0.46
CA LEU A 139 -8.42 -13.44 -0.75
C LEU A 139 -9.33 -14.65 -0.92
N ARG A 140 -10.59 -14.41 -1.25
CA ARG A 140 -11.58 -15.44 -1.52
C ARG A 140 -12.27 -15.14 -2.83
N ARG A 141 -12.62 -16.19 -3.56
CA ARG A 141 -13.45 -16.14 -4.76
C ARG A 141 -14.92 -15.97 -4.39
#